data_b8393f7e3ae00189a249bd230f2cc2fc
#
_entry.id   b8393f7e3ae00189a249bd230f2cc2fc
#
_cell.length_a   1.000
_cell.length_b   1.000
_cell.length_c   1.000
_cell.angle_alpha   90.00
_cell.angle_beta   90.00
_cell.angle_gamma   90.00
#
_symmetry.space_group_name_H-M   'P 1'
#
loop_
_entity.id
_entity.type
_entity.pdbx_description
1 polymer ?
#
loop_
_entity_poly.entity_id
_entity_poly.type
_entity_poly.pdbx_seq_one_letter_code
_entity_poly.pdbx_strand_id
1 'polypeptide(L)'
;MKKSIITLVLALVAMASQAQEISKAEPTAADYIKLLNKQGYHVFALDMSKFEKKKYLMSPVIQVWSKGKMEEDLMSDFCFAYSNEAPKITVNLMPKTDTLCVCNFQFDDVCGFTMSLPMPPVKNEADGSEYSNFKSRPFVIHPEWKENEVIPIAAYSSSWYDPDDKICRNCDVREFDHDYLDTATFQNSPRIYVFGIKIKKL
;
A
#
# COMPACT_ATOMS: atom_id res chain seq x y z
N MET A 1 62.06 22.93 18.99
CA MET A 1 61.11 21.81 19.18
C MET A 1 59.85 22.20 19.95
N LYS A 2 59.86 22.85 21.13
CA LYS A 2 58.62 23.21 21.89
C LYS A 2 57.64 24.09 21.12
N LYS A 3 58.09 25.08 20.34
CA LYS A 3 57.22 25.99 19.56
C LYS A 3 56.46 25.27 18.43
N SER A 4 57.06 24.28 17.76
CA SER A 4 56.45 23.52 16.69
C SER A 4 55.37 22.57 17.21
N ILE A 5 55.50 22.02 18.42
CA ILE A 5 54.47 21.17 19.04
C ILE A 5 53.25 21.97 19.42
N ILE A 6 53.43 23.19 19.95
CA ILE A 6 52.30 24.06 20.32
C ILE A 6 51.51 24.48 19.07
N THR A 7 52.19 24.78 17.97
CA THR A 7 51.52 25.12 16.70
C THR A 7 50.71 23.94 16.13
N LEU A 8 51.26 22.73 16.22
CA LEU A 8 50.60 21.52 15.78
C LEU A 8 49.33 21.20 16.62
N VAL A 9 49.40 21.36 17.93
CA VAL A 9 48.27 21.16 18.85
C VAL A 9 47.16 22.20 18.61
N LEU A 10 47.53 23.48 18.40
CA LEU A 10 46.58 24.55 18.06
C LEU A 10 45.91 24.32 16.70
N ALA A 11 46.62 23.77 15.70
CA ALA A 11 46.02 23.40 14.41
C ALA A 11 45.06 22.21 14.51
N LEU A 12 45.40 21.23 15.35
CA LEU A 12 44.50 20.06 15.60
C LEU A 12 43.25 20.45 16.36
N VAL A 13 43.33 21.38 17.31
CA VAL A 13 42.15 21.90 18.04
C VAL A 13 41.27 22.74 17.12
N ALA A 14 41.85 23.53 16.21
CA ALA A 14 41.10 24.28 15.23
C ALA A 14 40.35 23.41 14.22
N MET A 15 40.89 22.23 13.87
CA MET A 15 40.19 21.25 13.03
C MET A 15 39.06 20.52 13.77
N ALA A 16 39.16 20.38 15.10
CA ALA A 16 38.13 19.75 15.91
C ALA A 16 36.91 20.64 16.19
N SER A 17 37.03 21.93 15.95
CA SER A 17 35.98 22.92 16.17
C SER A 17 35.19 23.28 14.90
N GLN A 18 35.01 22.32 13.95
CA GLN A 18 33.94 22.46 13.00
C GLN A 18 32.64 22.27 13.78
N ALA A 19 32.12 23.38 14.29
CA ALA A 19 30.78 23.40 14.87
C ALA A 19 29.84 22.81 13.81
N GLN A 20 29.13 21.71 14.16
CA GLN A 20 28.09 21.18 13.30
C GLN A 20 27.06 22.30 13.15
N GLU A 21 27.01 22.87 11.98
CA GLU A 21 26.08 23.95 11.69
C GLU A 21 24.71 23.35 11.42
N ILE A 22 23.74 23.67 12.28
CA ILE A 22 22.34 23.27 12.07
C ILE A 22 21.70 24.39 11.25
N SER A 23 21.27 24.07 10.05
CA SER A 23 20.57 24.98 9.15
C SER A 23 19.12 24.55 8.91
N LYS A 24 18.26 25.51 8.58
CA LYS A 24 16.90 25.25 8.14
C LYS A 24 16.95 24.48 6.80
N ALA A 25 16.19 23.37 6.70
CA ALA A 25 15.95 22.69 5.45
C ALA A 25 14.51 22.94 4.97
N GLU A 26 14.32 23.06 3.67
CA GLU A 26 12.98 23.11 3.08
C GLU A 26 12.43 21.67 2.95
N PRO A 27 11.13 21.45 3.27
CA PRO A 27 10.51 20.13 3.11
C PRO A 27 10.52 19.69 1.64
N THR A 28 10.79 18.43 1.42
CA THR A 28 10.78 17.78 0.10
C THR A 28 9.44 17.08 -0.15
N ALA A 29 9.17 16.71 -1.41
CA ALA A 29 8.02 15.87 -1.75
C ALA A 29 8.02 14.55 -0.94
N ALA A 30 9.18 13.97 -0.65
CA ALA A 30 9.32 12.77 0.16
C ALA A 30 8.82 12.95 1.60
N ASP A 31 8.99 14.14 2.18
CA ASP A 31 8.53 14.45 3.53
C ASP A 31 6.99 14.52 3.57
N TYR A 32 6.38 15.13 2.55
CA TYR A 32 4.92 15.16 2.40
C TYR A 32 4.34 13.76 2.18
N ILE A 33 4.97 12.92 1.34
CA ILE A 33 4.56 11.53 1.12
C ILE A 33 4.61 10.74 2.43
N LYS A 34 5.68 10.88 3.22
CA LYS A 34 5.78 10.22 4.54
C LYS A 34 4.66 10.66 5.49
N LEU A 35 4.29 11.95 5.46
CA LEU A 35 3.19 12.45 6.29
C LEU A 35 1.85 11.86 5.85
N LEU A 36 1.57 11.85 4.55
CA LEU A 36 0.35 11.26 4.00
C LEU A 36 0.26 9.76 4.32
N ASN A 37 1.36 9.02 4.16
CA ASN A 37 1.40 7.59 4.50
C ASN A 37 1.10 7.33 6.00
N LYS A 38 1.59 8.20 6.89
CA LYS A 38 1.24 8.11 8.32
C LYS A 38 -0.24 8.36 8.61
N GLN A 39 -0.90 9.11 7.77
CA GLN A 39 -2.36 9.34 7.82
C GLN A 39 -3.15 8.24 7.09
N GLY A 40 -2.48 7.20 6.61
CA GLY A 40 -3.11 6.08 5.91
C GLY A 40 -3.41 6.33 4.43
N TYR A 41 -2.94 7.45 3.86
CA TYR A 41 -3.03 7.70 2.42
C TYR A 41 -1.95 6.88 1.71
N HIS A 42 -2.36 6.03 0.77
CA HIS A 42 -1.44 5.18 0.02
C HIS A 42 -1.74 5.26 -1.47
N VAL A 43 -0.68 5.22 -2.27
CA VAL A 43 -0.76 5.15 -3.73
C VAL A 43 0.04 3.94 -4.18
N PHE A 44 -0.61 3.03 -4.88
CA PHE A 44 0.02 1.89 -5.54
C PHE A 44 -0.06 2.09 -7.05
N ALA A 45 1.02 1.75 -7.75
CA ALA A 45 1.10 1.94 -9.18
C ALA A 45 1.58 0.66 -9.88
N LEU A 46 0.89 0.28 -10.95
CA LEU A 46 1.30 -0.76 -11.87
C LEU A 46 1.89 -0.09 -13.11
N ASP A 47 3.16 -0.40 -13.43
CA ASP A 47 3.83 0.10 -14.64
C ASP A 47 3.33 -0.67 -15.88
N MET A 48 2.69 0.05 -16.78
CA MET A 48 2.14 -0.46 -18.03
C MET A 48 2.92 0.04 -19.26
N SER A 49 4.06 0.69 -19.06
CA SER A 49 4.82 1.33 -20.13
C SER A 49 5.30 0.36 -21.23
N LYS A 50 5.57 -0.89 -20.85
CA LYS A 50 6.03 -1.97 -21.76
C LYS A 50 4.90 -2.88 -22.23
N PHE A 51 3.65 -2.66 -21.81
CA PHE A 51 2.52 -3.50 -22.15
C PHE A 51 1.93 -3.11 -23.51
N GLU A 52 1.63 -4.11 -24.37
CA GLU A 52 1.06 -3.89 -25.71
C GLU A 52 -0.47 -3.67 -25.63
N LYS A 53 -0.88 -2.50 -25.20
CA LYS A 53 -2.24 -2.12 -24.76
C LYS A 53 -3.32 -2.30 -25.82
N LYS A 54 -3.00 -2.06 -27.10
CA LYS A 54 -3.97 -2.04 -28.22
C LYS A 54 -4.69 -3.38 -28.46
N LYS A 55 -4.20 -4.48 -27.90
CA LYS A 55 -4.74 -5.82 -28.09
C LYS A 55 -5.54 -6.32 -26.90
N TYR A 56 -5.67 -5.51 -25.86
CA TYR A 56 -6.20 -5.98 -24.58
C TYR A 56 -7.18 -4.97 -23.98
N LEU A 57 -8.18 -5.52 -23.30
CA LEU A 57 -9.03 -4.77 -22.38
C LEU A 57 -8.57 -5.04 -20.95
N MET A 58 -8.63 -4.03 -20.11
CA MET A 58 -8.32 -4.11 -18.70
C MET A 58 -9.56 -3.77 -17.90
N SER A 59 -9.87 -4.59 -16.91
CA SER A 59 -10.99 -4.37 -16.00
C SER A 59 -10.48 -4.26 -14.57
N PRO A 60 -10.95 -3.31 -13.76
CA PRO A 60 -10.61 -3.23 -12.35
C PRO A 60 -11.19 -4.42 -11.59
N VAL A 61 -10.54 -4.77 -10.49
CA VAL A 61 -10.98 -5.81 -9.56
C VAL A 61 -10.89 -5.26 -8.14
N ILE A 62 -11.94 -5.47 -7.35
CA ILE A 62 -11.95 -5.21 -5.91
C ILE A 62 -12.60 -6.41 -5.24
N GLN A 63 -11.78 -7.34 -4.76
CA GLN A 63 -12.25 -8.52 -4.06
C GLN A 63 -12.32 -8.26 -2.55
N VAL A 64 -13.36 -8.78 -1.94
CA VAL A 64 -13.55 -8.80 -0.49
C VAL A 64 -13.25 -10.20 0.02
N TRP A 65 -12.34 -10.28 0.97
CA TRP A 65 -11.92 -11.52 1.61
C TRP A 65 -12.16 -11.47 3.11
N SER A 66 -12.43 -12.63 3.70
CA SER A 66 -12.58 -12.81 5.14
C SER A 66 -12.05 -14.17 5.53
N LYS A 67 -11.08 -14.21 6.44
CA LYS A 67 -10.53 -15.46 7.03
C LYS A 67 -10.22 -16.52 5.96
N GLY A 68 -9.43 -16.16 4.97
CA GLY A 68 -8.96 -17.04 3.89
C GLY A 68 -9.97 -17.32 2.78
N LYS A 69 -11.18 -16.74 2.83
CA LYS A 69 -12.23 -16.97 1.82
C LYS A 69 -12.57 -15.67 1.09
N MET A 70 -12.66 -15.76 -0.23
CA MET A 70 -13.22 -14.69 -1.03
C MET A 70 -14.74 -14.68 -0.86
N GLU A 71 -15.29 -13.57 -0.43
CA GLU A 71 -16.73 -13.38 -0.21
C GLU A 71 -17.41 -12.76 -1.44
N GLU A 72 -16.75 -11.78 -2.06
CA GLU A 72 -17.36 -10.97 -3.11
C GLU A 72 -16.29 -10.34 -4.03
N ASP A 73 -16.61 -10.12 -5.29
CA ASP A 73 -15.90 -9.22 -6.21
C ASP A 73 -16.82 -8.04 -6.50
N LEU A 74 -16.55 -6.88 -5.90
CA LEU A 74 -17.38 -5.67 -6.01
C LEU A 74 -17.45 -5.11 -7.42
N MET A 75 -16.55 -5.57 -8.31
CA MET A 75 -16.51 -5.15 -9.71
C MET A 75 -17.10 -6.18 -10.68
N SER A 76 -17.60 -7.33 -10.21
CA SER A 76 -18.09 -8.42 -11.05
C SER A 76 -19.25 -8.01 -11.97
N ASP A 77 -20.13 -7.15 -11.48
CA ASP A 77 -21.33 -6.69 -12.21
C ASP A 77 -21.08 -5.43 -13.05
N PHE A 78 -19.87 -4.87 -12.97
CA PHE A 78 -19.50 -3.72 -13.77
C PHE A 78 -18.94 -4.20 -15.11
N CYS A 79 -19.69 -3.98 -16.18
CA CYS A 79 -19.20 -4.11 -17.56
C CYS A 79 -18.20 -2.98 -17.90
N PHE A 80 -17.17 -2.84 -17.07
CA PHE A 80 -16.16 -1.83 -17.27
C PHE A 80 -14.88 -2.52 -17.75
N ALA A 81 -14.57 -2.32 -19.02
CA ALA A 81 -13.31 -2.75 -19.60
C ALA A 81 -12.73 -1.57 -20.39
N TYR A 82 -11.47 -1.31 -20.22
CA TYR A 82 -10.81 -0.13 -20.74
C TYR A 82 -9.53 -0.49 -21.51
N SER A 83 -9.42 0.01 -22.75
CA SER A 83 -8.19 -0.07 -23.53
C SER A 83 -7.38 1.19 -23.32
N ASN A 84 -6.51 1.17 -22.32
CA ASN A 84 -5.85 2.36 -21.84
C ASN A 84 -4.47 2.54 -22.53
N GLU A 85 -4.12 3.78 -22.85
CA GLU A 85 -2.84 4.17 -23.43
C GLU A 85 -1.86 4.71 -22.37
N ALA A 86 -2.30 4.91 -21.14
CA ALA A 86 -1.47 5.47 -20.08
C ALA A 86 -0.30 4.54 -19.69
N PRO A 87 0.84 5.10 -19.25
CA PRO A 87 2.00 4.30 -18.89
C PRO A 87 1.83 3.57 -17.55
N LYS A 88 0.83 3.92 -16.75
CA LYS A 88 0.60 3.33 -15.42
C LYS A 88 -0.87 3.32 -15.04
N ILE A 89 -1.23 2.33 -14.21
CA ILE A 89 -2.52 2.29 -13.50
C ILE A 89 -2.22 2.57 -12.03
N THR A 90 -3.05 3.35 -11.35
CA THR A 90 -2.89 3.61 -9.91
C THR A 90 -4.12 3.24 -9.11
N VAL A 91 -3.87 2.77 -7.89
CA VAL A 91 -4.87 2.56 -6.84
C VAL A 91 -4.52 3.48 -5.68
N ASN A 92 -5.41 4.38 -5.36
CA ASN A 92 -5.23 5.37 -4.31
C ASN A 92 -6.20 5.07 -3.16
N LEU A 93 -5.67 4.91 -1.95
CA LEU A 93 -6.45 4.66 -0.74
C LEU A 93 -6.42 5.91 0.14
N MET A 94 -7.59 6.42 0.49
CA MET A 94 -7.77 7.66 1.24
C MET A 94 -8.74 7.42 2.40
N PRO A 95 -8.27 7.13 3.62
CA PRO A 95 -9.12 7.06 4.79
C PRO A 95 -9.87 8.39 5.00
N LYS A 96 -11.19 8.32 5.16
CA LYS A 96 -12.03 9.49 5.42
C LYS A 96 -12.45 9.56 6.88
N THR A 97 -12.75 8.40 7.45
CA THR A 97 -13.08 8.21 8.86
C THR A 97 -12.49 6.88 9.33
N ASP A 98 -12.65 6.56 10.60
CA ASP A 98 -12.23 5.27 11.14
C ASP A 98 -13.00 4.08 10.55
N THR A 99 -14.14 4.34 9.90
CA THR A 99 -15.02 3.31 9.33
C THR A 99 -15.19 3.39 7.82
N LEU A 100 -14.52 4.33 7.15
CA LEU A 100 -14.68 4.56 5.72
C LEU A 100 -13.35 4.91 5.04
N CYS A 101 -12.99 4.14 4.02
CA CYS A 101 -11.91 4.46 3.08
C CYS A 101 -12.48 4.76 1.69
N VAL A 102 -11.93 5.76 1.04
CA VAL A 102 -12.19 6.01 -0.38
C VAL A 102 -11.08 5.40 -1.20
N CYS A 103 -11.45 4.50 -2.10
CA CYS A 103 -10.56 3.96 -3.12
C CYS A 103 -10.79 4.70 -4.44
N ASN A 104 -9.73 5.24 -5.01
CA ASN A 104 -9.74 5.78 -6.37
C ASN A 104 -8.86 4.89 -7.26
N PHE A 105 -9.45 4.37 -8.30
CA PHE A 105 -8.78 3.59 -9.34
C PHE A 105 -8.60 4.48 -10.57
N GLN A 106 -7.36 4.68 -11.02
CA GLN A 106 -7.04 5.56 -12.13
C GLN A 106 -6.30 4.80 -13.22
N PHE A 107 -6.85 4.78 -14.42
CA PHE A 107 -6.26 4.15 -15.61
C PHE A 107 -5.44 5.12 -16.45
N ASP A 108 -5.89 6.37 -16.58
CA ASP A 108 -5.20 7.48 -17.20
C ASP A 108 -5.65 8.82 -16.61
N ASP A 109 -5.30 9.93 -17.21
CA ASP A 109 -5.66 11.26 -16.71
C ASP A 109 -7.16 11.57 -16.80
N VAL A 110 -7.92 10.83 -17.61
CA VAL A 110 -9.35 11.07 -17.86
C VAL A 110 -10.22 9.95 -17.31
N CYS A 111 -9.75 8.70 -17.36
CA CYS A 111 -10.51 7.53 -17.03
C CYS A 111 -10.11 6.96 -15.66
N GLY A 112 -11.07 6.94 -14.75
CA GLY A 112 -10.96 6.36 -13.44
C GLY A 112 -12.31 6.31 -12.75
N PHE A 113 -12.36 5.71 -11.59
CA PHE A 113 -13.54 5.70 -10.74
C PHE A 113 -13.16 5.81 -9.27
N THR A 114 -14.13 6.19 -8.46
CA THR A 114 -13.97 6.31 -7.02
C THR A 114 -15.07 5.54 -6.33
N MET A 115 -14.70 4.73 -5.34
CA MET A 115 -15.62 3.92 -4.55
C MET A 115 -15.35 4.12 -3.06
N SER A 116 -16.40 4.14 -2.27
CA SER A 116 -16.31 4.13 -0.81
C SER A 116 -16.33 2.70 -0.30
N LEU A 117 -15.33 2.34 0.50
CA LEU A 117 -15.17 1.02 1.09
C LEU A 117 -15.42 1.09 2.59
N PRO A 118 -16.37 0.34 3.13
CA PRO A 118 -16.60 0.27 4.57
C PRO A 118 -15.41 -0.40 5.27
N MET A 119 -15.00 0.17 6.40
CA MET A 119 -13.99 -0.39 7.30
C MET A 119 -14.66 -0.75 8.62
N PRO A 120 -15.37 -1.89 8.69
CA PRO A 120 -16.06 -2.28 9.91
C PRO A 120 -15.05 -2.48 11.04
N PRO A 121 -15.39 -2.05 12.27
CA PRO A 121 -14.55 -2.31 13.42
C PRO A 121 -14.45 -3.81 13.67
N VAL A 122 -13.30 -4.22 14.19
CA VAL A 122 -13.05 -5.60 14.62
C VAL A 122 -13.28 -5.67 16.12
N LYS A 123 -14.06 -6.64 16.57
CA LYS A 123 -14.25 -6.92 17.98
C LYS A 123 -13.14 -7.81 18.52
N ASN A 124 -12.59 -7.41 19.66
CA ASN A 124 -11.79 -8.28 20.49
C ASN A 124 -12.73 -9.19 21.29
N GLU A 125 -12.71 -10.48 21.00
CA GLU A 125 -13.60 -11.44 21.66
C GLU A 125 -13.29 -11.62 23.16
N ALA A 126 -12.08 -11.25 23.61
CA ALA A 126 -11.66 -11.44 25.00
C ALA A 126 -12.22 -10.35 25.95
N ASP A 127 -12.33 -9.10 25.49
CA ASP A 127 -12.74 -7.97 26.34
C ASP A 127 -13.89 -7.13 25.73
N GLY A 128 -14.34 -7.50 24.53
CA GLY A 128 -15.41 -6.80 23.83
C GLY A 128 -15.03 -5.44 23.25
N SER A 129 -13.77 -5.03 23.36
CA SER A 129 -13.30 -3.78 22.76
C SER A 129 -13.41 -3.81 21.25
N GLU A 130 -13.71 -2.67 20.65
CA GLU A 130 -13.76 -2.50 19.21
C GLU A 130 -12.58 -1.65 18.74
N TYR A 131 -11.96 -2.06 17.65
CA TYR A 131 -10.89 -1.29 17.02
C TYR A 131 -11.03 -1.31 15.51
N SER A 132 -10.76 -0.18 14.89
CA SER A 132 -10.65 -0.06 13.45
C SER A 132 -9.21 0.26 13.10
N ASN A 133 -8.51 -0.72 12.55
CA ASN A 133 -7.14 -0.55 12.12
C ASN A 133 -6.91 -1.36 10.84
N PHE A 134 -6.80 -0.64 9.74
CA PHE A 134 -6.52 -1.21 8.43
C PHE A 134 -5.10 -0.84 8.01
N LYS A 135 -4.43 -1.78 7.36
CA LYS A 135 -3.10 -1.60 6.78
C LYS A 135 -3.10 -1.99 5.32
N SER A 136 -2.46 -1.17 4.52
CA SER A 136 -2.24 -1.47 3.11
C SER A 136 -0.87 -2.09 2.89
N ARG A 137 -0.81 -3.03 1.95
CA ARG A 137 0.43 -3.66 1.48
C ARG A 137 0.36 -3.87 -0.03
N PRO A 138 1.47 -3.66 -0.75
CA PRO A 138 1.56 -4.00 -2.15
C PRO A 138 1.60 -5.52 -2.35
N PHE A 139 1.35 -5.93 -3.59
CA PHE A 139 1.72 -7.25 -4.08
C PHE A 139 3.01 -7.16 -4.89
N VAL A 140 3.81 -8.21 -4.86
CA VAL A 140 4.89 -8.44 -5.82
C VAL A 140 4.24 -8.62 -7.19
N ILE A 141 4.63 -7.81 -8.16
CA ILE A 141 4.11 -7.91 -9.52
C ILE A 141 5.02 -8.83 -10.33
N HIS A 142 4.48 -9.98 -10.71
CA HIS A 142 5.15 -10.93 -11.58
C HIS A 142 4.92 -10.58 -13.05
N PRO A 143 5.93 -10.76 -13.93
CA PRO A 143 5.77 -10.46 -15.35
C PRO A 143 4.84 -11.46 -16.07
N GLU A 144 4.71 -12.67 -15.54
CA GLU A 144 3.80 -13.69 -16.07
C GLU A 144 2.39 -13.40 -15.58
N TRP A 145 1.48 -13.29 -16.52
CA TRP A 145 0.06 -13.16 -16.23
C TRP A 145 -0.75 -14.06 -17.19
N LYS A 146 -1.94 -14.43 -16.78
CA LYS A 146 -2.86 -15.19 -17.62
C LYS A 146 -4.13 -14.40 -17.88
N GLU A 147 -4.69 -14.63 -19.06
CA GLU A 147 -5.94 -13.99 -19.47
C GLU A 147 -7.06 -14.28 -18.48
N ASN A 148 -7.77 -13.22 -18.07
CA ASN A 148 -8.85 -13.24 -17.08
C ASN A 148 -8.45 -13.65 -15.64
N GLU A 149 -7.19 -13.93 -15.35
CA GLU A 149 -6.72 -14.03 -13.97
C GLU A 149 -6.53 -12.63 -13.35
N VAL A 150 -6.69 -12.56 -12.05
CA VAL A 150 -6.47 -11.30 -11.30
C VAL A 150 -4.98 -11.08 -11.16
N ILE A 151 -4.53 -9.91 -11.57
CA ILE A 151 -3.20 -9.37 -11.27
C ILE A 151 -3.40 -8.46 -10.05
N PRO A 152 -3.09 -8.90 -8.83
CA PRO A 152 -3.29 -8.09 -7.65
C PRO A 152 -2.22 -6.99 -7.57
N ILE A 153 -2.62 -5.79 -7.13
CA ILE A 153 -1.75 -4.62 -7.00
C ILE A 153 -1.50 -4.30 -5.54
N ALA A 154 -2.56 -4.32 -4.73
CA ALA A 154 -2.49 -4.00 -3.32
C ALA A 154 -3.59 -4.72 -2.53
N ALA A 155 -3.35 -4.93 -1.24
CA ALA A 155 -4.38 -5.31 -0.29
C ALA A 155 -4.52 -4.26 0.81
N TYR A 156 -5.74 -4.11 1.35
CA TYR A 156 -6.06 -3.27 2.48
C TYR A 156 -6.79 -4.12 3.51
N SER A 157 -6.08 -4.54 4.56
CA SER A 157 -6.52 -5.56 5.50
C SER A 157 -6.79 -4.98 6.88
N SER A 158 -7.86 -5.45 7.52
CA SER A 158 -8.12 -5.19 8.93
C SER A 158 -7.12 -5.93 9.82
N SER A 159 -6.91 -5.40 11.02
CA SER A 159 -6.27 -6.15 12.10
C SER A 159 -7.14 -7.34 12.53
N TRP A 160 -6.54 -8.28 13.24
CA TRP A 160 -7.25 -9.38 13.88
C TRP A 160 -6.73 -9.57 15.32
N TYR A 161 -7.57 -10.13 16.16
CA TYR A 161 -7.17 -10.51 17.51
C TYR A 161 -6.57 -11.91 17.51
N ASP A 162 -5.37 -12.05 18.10
CA ASP A 162 -4.72 -13.33 18.30
C ASP A 162 -4.98 -13.78 19.74
N PRO A 163 -5.79 -14.82 19.96
CA PRO A 163 -6.17 -15.27 21.31
C PRO A 163 -5.02 -15.94 22.07
N ASP A 164 -4.06 -16.53 21.37
CA ASP A 164 -2.94 -17.24 21.99
C ASP A 164 -1.96 -16.23 22.63
N ASP A 165 -1.60 -15.20 21.90
CA ASP A 165 -0.72 -14.14 22.39
C ASP A 165 -1.46 -12.99 23.07
N LYS A 166 -2.79 -12.97 23.02
CA LYS A 166 -3.66 -11.91 23.56
C LYS A 166 -3.33 -10.51 23.04
N ILE A 167 -2.98 -10.40 21.78
CA ILE A 167 -2.63 -9.15 21.13
C ILE A 167 -3.45 -8.92 19.84
N CYS A 168 -3.59 -7.66 19.49
CA CYS A 168 -4.10 -7.28 18.19
C CYS A 168 -2.95 -7.30 17.18
N ARG A 169 -3.03 -8.17 16.19
CA ARG A 169 -2.07 -8.26 15.09
C ARG A 169 -2.54 -7.44 13.89
N ASN A 170 -1.57 -6.92 13.19
CA ASN A 170 -1.75 -6.32 11.87
C ASN A 170 -1.10 -7.23 10.82
N CYS A 171 -0.98 -6.73 9.60
CA CYS A 171 -0.33 -7.43 8.51
C CYS A 171 1.07 -7.93 8.90
N ASP A 172 1.32 -9.22 8.69
CA ASP A 172 2.55 -9.94 9.04
C ASP A 172 3.64 -9.84 7.95
N VAL A 173 3.30 -9.32 6.77
CA VAL A 173 4.24 -9.21 5.65
C VAL A 173 4.43 -7.75 5.23
N ARG A 174 5.53 -7.47 4.53
CA ARG A 174 5.78 -6.15 3.93
C ARG A 174 5.09 -6.01 2.58
N GLU A 175 5.04 -7.09 1.83
CA GLU A 175 4.36 -7.22 0.54
C GLU A 175 3.84 -8.67 0.42
N PHE A 176 2.79 -8.87 -0.36
CA PHE A 176 2.22 -10.18 -0.64
C PHE A 176 2.81 -10.78 -1.91
N ASP A 177 2.96 -12.09 -1.94
CA ASP A 177 3.46 -12.85 -3.09
C ASP A 177 2.46 -13.96 -3.48
N HIS A 178 2.86 -14.95 -4.28
CA HIS A 178 1.98 -16.04 -4.78
C HIS A 178 1.28 -16.82 -3.67
N ASP A 179 1.93 -16.98 -2.53
CA ASP A 179 1.44 -17.69 -1.34
C ASP A 179 0.65 -16.79 -0.38
N TYR A 180 0.17 -15.64 -0.86
CA TYR A 180 -0.50 -14.64 0.00
C TYR A 180 -1.68 -15.22 0.77
N LEU A 181 -2.37 -16.23 0.23
CA LEU A 181 -3.47 -16.89 0.91
C LEU A 181 -3.04 -17.67 2.15
N ASP A 182 -1.78 -18.11 2.22
CA ASP A 182 -1.23 -18.86 3.36
C ASP A 182 -0.69 -17.94 4.46
N THR A 183 -0.66 -16.63 4.23
CA THR A 183 -0.21 -15.67 5.24
C THR A 183 -1.20 -15.57 6.40
N ALA A 184 -0.69 -15.30 7.60
CA ALA A 184 -1.54 -15.11 8.79
C ALA A 184 -2.53 -13.95 8.59
N THR A 185 -2.17 -12.91 7.83
CA THR A 185 -3.06 -11.83 7.45
C THR A 185 -4.30 -12.35 6.73
N PHE A 186 -4.14 -13.13 5.65
CA PHE A 186 -5.28 -13.63 4.88
C PHE A 186 -6.10 -14.65 5.67
N GLN A 187 -5.45 -15.49 6.46
CA GLN A 187 -6.12 -16.54 7.24
C GLN A 187 -6.94 -15.99 8.42
N ASN A 188 -6.55 -14.85 8.99
CA ASN A 188 -7.15 -14.37 10.23
C ASN A 188 -7.90 -13.04 10.11
N SER A 189 -7.56 -12.18 9.14
CA SER A 189 -8.23 -10.88 9.00
C SER A 189 -9.73 -11.05 8.70
N PRO A 190 -10.62 -10.41 9.47
CA PRO A 190 -12.06 -10.44 9.22
C PRO A 190 -12.48 -9.71 7.94
N ARG A 191 -11.64 -8.79 7.45
CA ARG A 191 -11.93 -8.03 6.23
C ARG A 191 -10.64 -7.64 5.51
N ILE A 192 -10.55 -8.05 4.24
CA ILE A 192 -9.46 -7.65 3.34
C ILE A 192 -10.07 -7.22 2.02
N TYR A 193 -9.63 -6.09 1.51
CA TYR A 193 -9.88 -5.65 0.14
C TYR A 193 -8.64 -5.93 -0.70
N VAL A 194 -8.77 -6.68 -1.77
CA VAL A 194 -7.70 -6.91 -2.77
C VAL A 194 -8.03 -6.11 -4.01
N PHE A 195 -7.15 -5.21 -4.36
CA PHE A 195 -7.24 -4.37 -5.56
C PHE A 195 -6.36 -4.93 -6.65
N GLY A 196 -6.88 -5.04 -7.83
CA GLY A 196 -6.15 -5.58 -8.97
C GLY A 196 -6.80 -5.25 -10.31
N ILE A 197 -6.30 -5.87 -11.34
CA ILE A 197 -6.88 -5.82 -12.69
C ILE A 197 -7.02 -7.22 -13.25
N LYS A 198 -7.94 -7.38 -14.20
CA LYS A 198 -7.99 -8.50 -15.13
C LYS A 198 -7.69 -7.98 -16.53
N ILE A 199 -6.95 -8.77 -17.29
CA ILE A 199 -6.61 -8.46 -18.67
C ILE A 199 -7.25 -9.51 -19.58
N LYS A 200 -7.94 -9.05 -20.61
CA LYS A 200 -8.59 -9.89 -21.63
C LYS A 200 -8.13 -9.46 -23.01
N LYS A 201 -7.82 -10.44 -23.86
CA LYS A 201 -7.51 -10.18 -25.25
C LYS A 201 -8.75 -9.69 -26.01
N LEU A 202 -8.56 -8.68 -26.91
CA LEU A 202 -9.59 -8.18 -27.82
C LEU A 202 -9.89 -9.16 -28.94
#